data_b6d95f0d9eebc380033f4bb2907ad0db
#
_entry.id   b6d95f0d9eebc380033f4bb2907ad0db
#
_cell.length_a   1.000
_cell.length_b   1.000
_cell.length_c   1.000
_cell.angle_alpha   90.00
_cell.angle_beta   90.00
_cell.angle_gamma   90.00
#
_symmetry.space_group_name_H-M   'P 1'
#
loop_
_entity.id
_entity.type
_entity.pdbx_description
1 polymer ?
#
loop_
_entity_poly.entity_id
_entity_poly.type
_entity_poly.pdbx_seq_one_letter_code
_entity_poly.pdbx_strand_id
1 'polypeptide(L)'
;MQSHQLTHLRSLLLFKTLQTALSRQSGVFLGMECHAFTVADLTAINTEVVTNCDANHKPISSILYAADLSATSDLTTLTNLNTLTAKKVSAVIGQDGAGLGYYLWKGTTKSITSLGATLGAVSFAAVSDSIEWVGKFNFSNGTELDTPAFANGDLVSAKAQSYLDALDSARYIFLRKFVGNSGTYVNNSYTAIISTSDYSFIENNRTIDKAIRGVYSSVLPALGSPLVLNADGTLTDTTIAYFTSLAEVNLTQMVRDVELSAFQVLISPTQDVLSTGELTIAVELLPIGVARSIVVNIGFVTALS
;
A
#
# COMPACT_ATOMS: atom_id res chain seq x y z
N MET A 1 -26.65 -0.33 -19.61
CA MET A 1 -25.97 -1.57 -19.21
C MET A 1 -24.77 -1.95 -20.08
N GLN A 2 -24.86 -1.90 -21.42
CA GLN A 2 -23.74 -2.28 -22.31
C GLN A 2 -22.52 -1.33 -22.26
N SER A 3 -22.68 -0.03 -22.00
CA SER A 3 -21.57 0.92 -21.93
C SER A 3 -20.68 0.71 -20.69
N HIS A 4 -21.27 0.34 -19.56
CA HIS A 4 -20.54 0.04 -18.32
C HIS A 4 -19.67 -1.22 -18.44
N GLN A 5 -20.18 -2.27 -19.08
CA GLN A 5 -19.39 -3.49 -19.32
C GLN A 5 -18.21 -3.27 -20.27
N LEU A 6 -18.38 -2.41 -21.29
CA LEU A 6 -17.30 -2.09 -22.23
C LEU A 6 -16.18 -1.26 -21.61
N THR A 7 -16.49 -0.35 -20.66
CA THR A 7 -15.48 0.42 -19.94
C THR A 7 -14.70 -0.48 -18.97
N HIS A 8 -15.40 -1.36 -18.28
CA HIS A 8 -14.78 -2.34 -17.36
C HIS A 8 -13.86 -3.32 -18.09
N LEU A 9 -14.29 -3.80 -19.28
CA LEU A 9 -13.47 -4.66 -20.14
C LEU A 9 -12.22 -3.93 -20.71
N ARG A 10 -12.32 -2.63 -21.00
CA ARG A 10 -11.17 -1.83 -21.46
C ARG A 10 -10.16 -1.58 -20.33
N SER A 11 -10.60 -1.30 -19.09
CA SER A 11 -9.72 -1.16 -17.93
C SER A 11 -9.02 -2.49 -17.61
N LEU A 12 -9.73 -3.60 -17.66
CA LEU A 12 -9.17 -4.95 -17.49
C LEU A 12 -8.18 -5.32 -18.60
N LEU A 13 -8.46 -4.93 -19.86
CA LEU A 13 -7.56 -5.20 -20.97
C LEU A 13 -6.28 -4.35 -20.89
N LEU A 14 -6.40 -3.09 -20.50
CA LEU A 14 -5.26 -2.20 -20.26
C LEU A 14 -4.42 -2.73 -19.08
N PHE A 15 -5.06 -3.20 -18.02
CA PHE A 15 -4.41 -3.85 -16.87
C PHE A 15 -3.62 -5.08 -17.28
N LYS A 16 -4.21 -5.99 -18.07
CA LYS A 16 -3.52 -7.19 -18.58
C LYS A 16 -2.36 -6.88 -19.51
N THR A 17 -2.48 -5.86 -20.36
CA THR A 17 -1.40 -5.43 -21.27
C THR A 17 -0.24 -4.81 -20.49
N LEU A 18 -0.52 -3.99 -19.48
CA LEU A 18 0.48 -3.41 -18.59
C LEU A 18 1.11 -4.46 -17.67
N GLN A 19 0.36 -5.46 -17.21
CA GLN A 19 0.88 -6.59 -16.43
C GLN A 19 1.95 -7.37 -17.21
N THR A 20 1.75 -7.56 -18.51
CA THR A 20 2.73 -8.20 -19.40
C THR A 20 4.01 -7.36 -19.57
N ALA A 21 3.88 -6.03 -19.60
CA ALA A 21 5.01 -5.10 -19.69
C ALA A 21 5.76 -4.93 -18.37
N LEU A 22 5.05 -4.99 -17.23
CA LEU A 22 5.59 -4.78 -15.87
C LEU A 22 6.06 -6.06 -15.18
N SER A 23 6.01 -7.22 -15.84
CA SER A 23 6.30 -8.53 -15.26
C SER A 23 7.71 -8.71 -14.67
N ARG A 24 8.55 -7.71 -14.73
CA ARG A 24 9.95 -7.74 -14.24
C ARG A 24 10.25 -6.80 -13.06
N GLN A 25 9.32 -5.97 -12.63
CA GLN A 25 9.53 -5.04 -11.50
C GLN A 25 8.28 -4.97 -10.63
N SER A 26 8.48 -4.93 -9.31
CA SER A 26 7.42 -4.63 -8.34
C SER A 26 6.89 -3.23 -8.62
N GLY A 27 5.78 -3.15 -9.33
CA GLY A 27 5.18 -1.89 -9.74
C GLY A 27 4.09 -1.42 -8.76
N VAL A 28 4.03 -0.14 -8.56
CA VAL A 28 2.82 0.56 -8.15
C VAL A 28 2.03 0.79 -9.43
N PHE A 29 0.77 0.34 -9.47
CA PHE A 29 -0.08 0.54 -10.63
C PHE A 29 -1.01 1.73 -10.43
N LEU A 30 -1.19 2.53 -11.50
CA LEU A 30 -2.05 3.69 -11.53
C LEU A 30 -3.35 3.34 -12.27
N GLY A 31 -4.49 3.30 -11.55
CA GLY A 31 -5.80 3.23 -12.15
C GLY A 31 -6.44 4.62 -12.19
N MET A 32 -6.66 5.18 -13.39
CA MET A 32 -7.49 6.37 -13.57
C MET A 32 -8.80 5.97 -14.24
N GLU A 33 -9.90 6.28 -13.59
CA GLU A 33 -11.22 6.05 -14.13
C GLU A 33 -12.02 7.36 -14.21
N CYS A 34 -12.65 7.60 -15.36
CA CYS A 34 -13.43 8.82 -15.61
C CYS A 34 -14.90 8.69 -15.17
N HIS A 35 -15.23 7.74 -14.30
CA HIS A 35 -16.57 7.54 -13.76
C HIS A 35 -16.63 7.77 -12.24
N ALA A 36 -17.84 7.84 -11.71
CA ALA A 36 -18.07 8.05 -10.28
C ALA A 36 -17.45 6.91 -9.44
N PHE A 37 -17.03 7.25 -8.22
CA PHE A 37 -16.48 6.29 -7.27
C PHE A 37 -17.45 5.13 -6.99
N THR A 38 -16.97 3.90 -7.13
CA THR A 38 -17.71 2.70 -6.73
C THR A 38 -16.83 1.73 -5.94
N VAL A 39 -17.43 1.09 -4.92
CA VAL A 39 -16.75 0.04 -4.15
C VAL A 39 -16.48 -1.20 -5.00
N ALA A 40 -17.34 -1.46 -5.98
CA ALA A 40 -17.20 -2.60 -6.90
C ALA A 40 -15.87 -2.54 -7.65
N ASP A 41 -15.40 -1.35 -8.04
CA ASP A 41 -14.13 -1.20 -8.75
C ASP A 41 -12.95 -1.55 -7.83
N LEU A 42 -12.95 -1.05 -6.60
CA LEU A 42 -11.90 -1.37 -5.62
C LEU A 42 -11.81 -2.89 -5.39
N THR A 43 -12.97 -3.54 -5.23
CA THR A 43 -13.05 -4.98 -5.02
C THR A 43 -12.59 -5.76 -6.25
N ALA A 44 -13.01 -5.35 -7.44
CA ALA A 44 -12.63 -6.02 -8.69
C ALA A 44 -11.12 -5.89 -8.96
N ILE A 45 -10.56 -4.68 -8.79
CA ILE A 45 -9.12 -4.43 -8.92
C ILE A 45 -8.32 -5.29 -7.93
N ASN A 46 -8.73 -5.30 -6.66
CA ASN A 46 -8.06 -6.09 -5.64
C ASN A 46 -8.12 -7.60 -5.96
N THR A 47 -9.27 -8.10 -6.40
CA THR A 47 -9.45 -9.50 -6.76
C THR A 47 -8.54 -9.88 -7.93
N GLU A 48 -8.47 -9.04 -8.96
CA GLU A 48 -7.59 -9.26 -10.11
C GLU A 48 -6.11 -9.30 -9.70
N VAL A 49 -5.68 -8.38 -8.83
CA VAL A 49 -4.30 -8.35 -8.32
C VAL A 49 -3.97 -9.59 -7.51
N VAL A 50 -4.82 -9.95 -6.56
CA VAL A 50 -4.60 -11.13 -5.71
C VAL A 50 -4.60 -12.42 -6.53
N THR A 51 -5.57 -12.57 -7.45
CA THR A 51 -5.73 -13.81 -8.24
C THR A 51 -4.64 -13.97 -9.29
N ASN A 52 -4.27 -12.89 -9.99
CA ASN A 52 -3.38 -13.00 -11.15
C ASN A 52 -1.94 -12.55 -10.87
N CYS A 53 -1.70 -11.80 -9.82
CA CYS A 53 -0.36 -11.33 -9.48
C CYS A 53 0.21 -12.09 -8.29
N ASP A 54 -0.46 -12.08 -7.16
CA ASP A 54 0.02 -12.74 -5.94
C ASP A 54 0.11 -14.26 -6.13
N ALA A 55 -0.93 -14.89 -6.69
CA ALA A 55 -0.97 -16.34 -6.94
C ALA A 55 0.08 -16.82 -7.94
N ASN A 56 0.57 -15.93 -8.82
CA ASN A 56 1.62 -16.23 -9.78
C ASN A 56 3.01 -15.74 -9.32
N HIS A 57 3.20 -15.45 -8.04
CA HIS A 57 4.46 -14.96 -7.45
C HIS A 57 4.99 -13.67 -8.10
N LYS A 58 4.08 -12.83 -8.59
CA LYS A 58 4.36 -11.52 -9.18
C LYS A 58 3.58 -10.42 -8.45
N PRO A 59 3.78 -10.25 -7.14
CA PRO A 59 2.97 -9.35 -6.35
C PRO A 59 3.11 -7.90 -6.83
N ILE A 60 1.97 -7.22 -6.93
CA ILE A 60 1.87 -5.78 -7.09
C ILE A 60 1.58 -5.21 -5.70
N SER A 61 2.50 -4.39 -5.21
CA SER A 61 2.47 -3.95 -3.80
C SER A 61 1.33 -2.99 -3.50
N SER A 62 0.91 -2.16 -4.46
CA SER A 62 -0.13 -1.17 -4.24
C SER A 62 -0.72 -0.69 -5.56
N ILE A 63 -2.01 -0.45 -5.59
CA ILE A 63 -2.72 0.23 -6.66
C ILE A 63 -3.35 1.48 -6.10
N LEU A 64 -2.96 2.62 -6.66
CA LEU A 64 -3.61 3.88 -6.36
C LEU A 64 -4.82 4.04 -7.27
N TYR A 65 -5.99 4.25 -6.68
CA TYR A 65 -7.25 4.42 -7.36
C TYR A 65 -7.77 5.84 -7.15
N ALA A 66 -8.31 6.42 -8.21
CA ALA A 66 -9.03 7.68 -8.14
C ALA A 66 -10.24 7.63 -9.08
N ALA A 67 -11.30 8.31 -8.71
CA ALA A 67 -12.53 8.39 -9.47
C ALA A 67 -13.00 9.85 -9.59
N ASP A 68 -13.98 10.10 -10.47
CA ASP A 68 -14.60 11.40 -10.60
C ASP A 68 -15.57 11.66 -9.43
N LEU A 69 -15.19 12.58 -8.57
CA LEU A 69 -15.96 13.04 -7.40
C LEU A 69 -16.57 14.43 -7.61
N SER A 70 -16.49 15.00 -8.82
CA SER A 70 -16.93 16.35 -9.11
C SER A 70 -18.42 16.60 -8.80
N ALA A 71 -19.25 15.56 -8.87
CA ALA A 71 -20.67 15.61 -8.53
C ALA A 71 -20.97 15.34 -7.04
N THR A 72 -19.95 15.02 -6.22
CA THR A 72 -20.12 14.67 -4.80
C THR A 72 -19.90 15.90 -3.93
N SER A 73 -20.97 16.50 -3.42
CA SER A 73 -20.89 17.72 -2.59
C SER A 73 -20.35 17.46 -1.18
N ASP A 74 -20.58 16.27 -0.65
CA ASP A 74 -20.10 15.86 0.67
C ASP A 74 -19.37 14.52 0.59
N LEU A 75 -18.03 14.57 0.72
CA LEU A 75 -17.19 13.38 0.62
C LEU A 75 -17.30 12.46 1.85
N THR A 76 -17.84 12.94 2.97
CA THR A 76 -18.07 12.08 4.15
C THR A 76 -19.17 11.04 3.92
N THR A 77 -19.97 11.21 2.86
CA THR A 77 -20.97 10.23 2.43
C THR A 77 -20.39 9.05 1.64
N LEU A 78 -19.11 9.13 1.26
CA LEU A 78 -18.43 8.03 0.59
C LEU A 78 -18.33 6.81 1.52
N THR A 79 -18.26 5.63 0.92
CA THR A 79 -18.15 4.37 1.67
C THR A 79 -16.91 4.36 2.56
N ASN A 80 -17.07 3.92 3.80
CA ASN A 80 -15.95 3.73 4.71
C ASN A 80 -15.06 2.56 4.24
N LEU A 81 -13.86 2.85 3.76
CA LEU A 81 -12.93 1.86 3.22
C LEU A 81 -12.38 0.89 4.31
N ASN A 82 -12.48 1.29 5.58
CA ASN A 82 -12.13 0.44 6.72
C ASN A 82 -13.01 -0.82 6.85
N THR A 83 -14.14 -0.86 6.14
CA THR A 83 -15.05 -2.02 6.12
C THR A 83 -14.79 -2.99 4.95
N LEU A 84 -13.85 -2.66 4.08
CA LEU A 84 -13.55 -3.44 2.88
C LEU A 84 -12.41 -4.44 3.12
N THR A 85 -12.15 -5.25 2.10
CA THR A 85 -11.07 -6.25 2.09
C THR A 85 -10.06 -6.03 0.95
N ALA A 86 -10.06 -4.83 0.36
CA ALA A 86 -9.22 -4.50 -0.80
C ALA A 86 -7.80 -4.08 -0.35
N LYS A 87 -7.03 -5.04 0.16
CA LYS A 87 -5.70 -4.85 0.77
C LYS A 87 -4.65 -4.24 -0.16
N LYS A 88 -4.82 -4.36 -1.47
CA LYS A 88 -3.85 -3.87 -2.47
C LYS A 88 -4.25 -2.53 -3.10
N VAL A 89 -5.38 -1.95 -2.70
CA VAL A 89 -5.92 -0.72 -3.31
C VAL A 89 -5.97 0.41 -2.31
N SER A 90 -5.58 1.60 -2.75
CA SER A 90 -5.60 2.85 -1.98
C SER A 90 -6.37 3.92 -2.75
N ALA A 91 -7.34 4.58 -2.14
CA ALA A 91 -8.18 5.58 -2.79
C ALA A 91 -7.64 7.00 -2.53
N VAL A 92 -7.28 7.70 -3.59
CA VAL A 92 -6.74 9.07 -3.55
C VAL A 92 -7.85 10.04 -3.95
N ILE A 93 -8.18 10.97 -3.04
CA ILE A 93 -9.21 12.00 -3.21
C ILE A 93 -8.65 13.43 -3.12
N GLY A 94 -7.33 13.56 -2.97
CA GLY A 94 -6.66 14.87 -2.96
C GLY A 94 -6.55 15.48 -4.35
N GLN A 95 -6.52 16.81 -4.43
CA GLN A 95 -6.38 17.60 -5.64
C GLN A 95 -5.58 18.86 -5.36
N ASP A 96 -5.05 19.49 -6.41
CA ASP A 96 -4.50 20.83 -6.36
C ASP A 96 -5.61 21.87 -6.40
N GLY A 97 -5.62 22.80 -5.43
CA GLY A 97 -6.66 23.81 -5.28
C GLY A 97 -6.32 25.19 -5.88
N ALA A 98 -5.12 25.39 -6.41
CA ALA A 98 -4.72 26.69 -6.97
C ALA A 98 -3.77 26.61 -8.18
N GLY A 99 -3.02 25.51 -8.35
CA GLY A 99 -2.10 25.30 -9.46
C GLY A 99 -2.76 24.73 -10.71
N LEU A 100 -1.98 24.05 -11.53
CA LEU A 100 -2.46 23.50 -12.81
C LEU A 100 -3.65 22.55 -12.65
N GLY A 101 -3.66 21.73 -11.61
CA GLY A 101 -4.76 20.81 -11.31
C GLY A 101 -6.09 21.52 -11.10
N TYR A 102 -6.09 22.67 -10.42
CA TYR A 102 -7.27 23.51 -10.25
C TYR A 102 -7.80 24.08 -11.58
N TYR A 103 -6.91 24.59 -12.44
CA TYR A 103 -7.33 25.13 -13.74
C TYR A 103 -7.89 24.06 -14.65
N LEU A 104 -7.31 22.86 -14.66
CA LEU A 104 -7.82 21.72 -15.41
C LEU A 104 -9.19 21.29 -14.88
N TRP A 105 -9.36 21.19 -13.56
CA TRP A 105 -10.65 20.88 -12.95
C TRP A 105 -11.72 21.92 -13.33
N LYS A 106 -11.40 23.21 -13.23
CA LYS A 106 -12.32 24.29 -13.56
C LYS A 106 -12.71 24.29 -15.04
N GLY A 107 -11.80 23.90 -15.92
CA GLY A 107 -12.05 23.82 -17.37
C GLY A 107 -12.83 22.58 -17.81
N THR A 108 -12.64 21.45 -17.11
CA THR A 108 -13.24 20.15 -17.47
C THR A 108 -14.47 19.79 -16.64
N THR A 109 -14.63 20.41 -15.46
CA THR A 109 -15.62 20.00 -14.43
C THR A 109 -15.51 18.52 -14.03
N LYS A 110 -14.29 17.97 -14.15
CA LYS A 110 -13.95 16.60 -13.78
C LYS A 110 -12.85 16.59 -12.73
N SER A 111 -12.87 15.62 -11.84
CA SER A 111 -11.84 15.47 -10.81
C SER A 111 -10.44 15.34 -11.42
N ILE A 112 -9.51 16.17 -10.95
CA ILE A 112 -8.09 16.12 -11.29
C ILE A 112 -7.33 15.77 -10.03
N THR A 113 -7.23 14.50 -9.73
CA THR A 113 -6.67 14.04 -8.47
C THR A 113 -5.15 14.16 -8.41
N SER A 114 -4.61 14.27 -7.19
CA SER A 114 -3.16 14.23 -6.92
C SER A 114 -2.54 12.83 -7.07
N LEU A 115 -3.20 11.92 -7.78
CA LEU A 115 -2.83 10.53 -7.95
C LEU A 115 -1.39 10.37 -8.46
N GLY A 116 -1.00 11.17 -9.47
CA GLY A 116 0.36 11.13 -10.02
C GLY A 116 1.43 11.58 -9.02
N ALA A 117 1.16 12.60 -8.23
CA ALA A 117 2.07 13.06 -7.18
C ALA A 117 2.20 12.01 -6.05
N THR A 118 1.07 11.40 -5.64
CA THR A 118 1.08 10.30 -4.67
C THR A 118 1.85 9.10 -5.20
N LEU A 119 1.70 8.74 -6.47
CA LEU A 119 2.50 7.69 -7.11
C LEU A 119 4.00 8.02 -7.11
N GLY A 120 4.34 9.29 -7.42
CA GLY A 120 5.71 9.77 -7.36
C GLY A 120 6.32 9.61 -5.96
N ALA A 121 5.57 9.97 -4.92
CA ALA A 121 6.01 9.80 -3.53
C ALA A 121 6.20 8.33 -3.15
N VAL A 122 5.24 7.46 -3.48
CA VAL A 122 5.36 6.01 -3.24
C VAL A 122 6.55 5.40 -3.98
N SER A 123 6.83 5.86 -5.21
CA SER A 123 7.95 5.38 -6.01
C SER A 123 9.30 5.85 -5.48
N PHE A 124 9.36 7.05 -4.91
CA PHE A 124 10.56 7.63 -4.31
C PHE A 124 10.83 7.08 -2.90
N ALA A 125 9.79 6.69 -2.17
CA ALA A 125 9.88 6.15 -0.82
C ALA A 125 10.70 4.86 -0.78
N ALA A 126 11.53 4.66 0.25
CA ALA A 126 12.05 3.34 0.56
C ALA A 126 10.91 2.37 0.87
N VAL A 127 11.15 1.06 0.86
CA VAL A 127 10.08 0.06 0.96
C VAL A 127 9.28 0.20 2.25
N SER A 128 9.95 0.52 3.35
CA SER A 128 9.38 0.70 4.70
C SER A 128 8.92 2.12 5.00
N ASP A 129 9.18 3.09 4.12
CA ASP A 129 8.82 4.49 4.37
C ASP A 129 7.34 4.73 4.13
N SER A 130 6.68 5.35 5.09
CA SER A 130 5.35 5.91 4.89
C SER A 130 5.40 7.23 4.14
N ILE A 131 4.55 7.41 3.14
CA ILE A 131 4.44 8.66 2.37
C ILE A 131 3.87 9.83 3.20
N GLU A 132 3.36 9.57 4.39
CA GLU A 132 2.93 10.61 5.35
C GLU A 132 4.10 11.27 6.09
N TRP A 133 5.34 10.76 5.94
CA TRP A 133 6.50 11.29 6.66
C TRP A 133 6.78 12.75 6.29
N VAL A 134 6.35 13.67 7.17
CA VAL A 134 6.42 15.12 7.00
C VAL A 134 7.85 15.61 6.78
N GLY A 135 8.85 14.99 7.40
CA GLY A 135 10.26 15.35 7.24
C GLY A 135 10.86 14.96 5.87
N LYS A 136 10.18 14.17 5.07
CA LYS A 136 10.70 13.62 3.81
C LYS A 136 9.84 13.96 2.59
N PHE A 137 8.51 13.92 2.71
CA PHE A 137 7.59 14.03 1.59
C PHE A 137 6.79 15.33 1.62
N ASN A 138 7.39 16.42 1.16
CA ASN A 138 6.66 17.65 0.88
C ASN A 138 6.20 17.64 -0.59
N PHE A 139 4.90 17.74 -0.82
CA PHE A 139 4.29 17.72 -2.14
C PHE A 139 4.24 19.11 -2.81
N SER A 140 4.36 20.19 -2.02
CA SER A 140 4.37 21.55 -2.55
C SER A 140 5.75 21.86 -3.13
N ASN A 141 5.75 22.43 -4.34
CA ASN A 141 6.95 22.98 -4.98
C ASN A 141 6.95 24.51 -5.05
N GLY A 142 6.02 25.16 -4.32
CA GLY A 142 5.84 26.61 -4.31
C GLY A 142 4.82 27.14 -5.34
N THR A 143 4.34 26.30 -6.26
CA THR A 143 3.29 26.64 -7.24
C THR A 143 2.24 25.55 -7.31
N GLU A 144 2.66 24.30 -7.58
CA GLU A 144 1.76 23.15 -7.68
C GLU A 144 1.58 22.50 -6.31
N LEU A 145 0.36 22.05 -6.04
CA LEU A 145 -0.04 21.39 -4.79
C LEU A 145 0.20 22.23 -3.53
N ASP A 146 0.45 23.52 -3.68
CA ASP A 146 0.66 24.44 -2.55
C ASP A 146 -0.66 24.73 -1.81
N THR A 147 -1.77 24.60 -2.48
CA THR A 147 -3.12 24.75 -1.90
C THR A 147 -3.86 23.42 -1.98
N PRO A 148 -3.93 22.63 -0.88
CA PRO A 148 -4.65 21.37 -0.87
C PRO A 148 -6.15 21.55 -1.13
N ALA A 149 -6.71 20.74 -2.01
CA ALA A 149 -8.14 20.61 -2.24
C ALA A 149 -8.53 19.12 -2.32
N PHE A 150 -9.82 18.88 -2.31
CA PHE A 150 -10.41 17.57 -2.60
C PHE A 150 -10.80 17.45 -4.08
N ALA A 151 -10.94 16.24 -4.55
CA ALA A 151 -11.28 15.91 -5.92
C ALA A 151 -12.66 16.45 -6.40
N ASN A 152 -13.50 16.95 -5.49
CA ASN A 152 -14.74 17.68 -5.80
C ASN A 152 -14.54 19.20 -5.94
N GLY A 153 -13.30 19.69 -5.80
CA GLY A 153 -12.94 21.09 -5.90
C GLY A 153 -12.97 21.87 -4.58
N ASP A 154 -13.45 21.29 -3.48
CA ASP A 154 -13.49 21.95 -2.19
C ASP A 154 -12.08 22.11 -1.60
N LEU A 155 -11.76 23.29 -1.11
CA LEU A 155 -10.48 23.53 -0.43
C LEU A 155 -10.46 22.82 0.93
N VAL A 156 -9.35 22.14 1.23
CA VAL A 156 -9.13 21.48 2.53
C VAL A 156 -9.17 22.51 3.67
N SER A 157 -8.65 23.71 3.47
CA SER A 157 -8.66 24.79 4.45
C SER A 157 -10.06 25.33 4.77
N ALA A 158 -11.05 25.09 3.91
CA ALA A 158 -12.44 25.51 4.13
C ALA A 158 -13.26 24.47 4.93
N LYS A 159 -12.69 23.29 5.20
CA LYS A 159 -13.38 22.23 5.94
C LYS A 159 -12.99 22.23 7.42
N ALA A 160 -13.95 21.88 8.27
CA ALA A 160 -13.71 21.69 9.69
C ALA A 160 -12.79 20.48 9.95
N GLN A 161 -12.07 20.47 11.06
CA GLN A 161 -11.18 19.35 11.43
C GLN A 161 -11.97 18.02 11.52
N SER A 162 -13.19 18.04 12.06
CA SER A 162 -14.06 16.85 12.12
C SER A 162 -14.38 16.23 10.76
N TYR A 163 -14.46 17.05 9.70
CA TYR A 163 -14.62 16.57 8.32
C TYR A 163 -13.37 15.83 7.84
N LEU A 164 -12.20 16.38 8.14
CA LEU A 164 -10.91 15.75 7.79
C LEU A 164 -10.74 14.43 8.57
N ASP A 165 -11.07 14.43 9.86
CA ASP A 165 -11.00 13.25 10.72
C ASP A 165 -11.96 12.13 10.25
N ALA A 166 -13.15 12.50 9.75
CA ALA A 166 -14.09 11.54 9.17
C ALA A 166 -13.51 10.85 7.92
N LEU A 167 -12.91 11.63 7.00
CA LEU A 167 -12.28 11.09 5.80
C LEU A 167 -11.03 10.27 6.13
N ASP A 168 -10.24 10.68 7.10
CA ASP A 168 -9.08 9.95 7.60
C ASP A 168 -9.50 8.60 8.22
N SER A 169 -10.52 8.61 9.07
CA SER A 169 -11.11 7.39 9.65
C SER A 169 -11.71 6.46 8.59
N ALA A 170 -12.25 7.03 7.50
CA ALA A 170 -12.73 6.28 6.34
C ALA A 170 -11.61 5.81 5.41
N ARG A 171 -10.33 6.12 5.73
CA ARG A 171 -9.11 5.65 5.06
C ARG A 171 -8.89 6.18 3.64
N TYR A 172 -9.37 7.39 3.35
CA TYR A 172 -9.07 8.10 2.11
C TYR A 172 -7.72 8.82 2.18
N ILE A 173 -6.99 8.83 1.08
CA ILE A 173 -5.73 9.55 0.95
C ILE A 173 -6.03 10.94 0.35
N PHE A 174 -5.64 11.99 1.07
CA PHE A 174 -5.78 13.37 0.64
C PHE A 174 -4.62 14.23 1.12
N LEU A 175 -4.51 15.43 0.57
CA LEU A 175 -3.46 16.38 0.91
C LEU A 175 -3.92 17.29 2.06
N ARG A 176 -2.98 17.66 2.95
CA ARG A 176 -3.23 18.58 4.07
C ARG A 176 -2.01 19.43 4.39
N LYS A 177 -2.24 20.51 5.14
CA LYS A 177 -1.19 21.32 5.77
C LYS A 177 -1.17 21.10 7.27
N PHE A 178 -0.01 21.22 7.87
CA PHE A 178 0.15 21.20 9.33
C PHE A 178 0.46 22.59 9.85
N VAL A 179 -0.15 22.98 10.96
CA VAL A 179 0.11 24.26 11.62
C VAL A 179 1.56 24.32 12.07
N GLY A 180 2.24 25.42 11.75
CA GLY A 180 3.65 25.61 12.11
C GLY A 180 4.65 24.93 11.18
N ASN A 181 4.20 24.21 10.15
CA ASN A 181 5.08 23.60 9.16
C ASN A 181 4.66 24.01 7.75
N SER A 182 5.63 24.52 6.97
CA SER A 182 5.39 24.91 5.57
C SER A 182 5.35 23.67 4.67
N GLY A 183 4.52 23.72 3.62
CA GLY A 183 4.39 22.65 2.66
C GLY A 183 3.03 21.96 2.70
N THR A 184 2.88 20.97 1.83
CA THR A 184 1.69 20.15 1.69
C THR A 184 2.08 18.68 1.82
N TYR A 185 1.32 17.94 2.58
CA TYR A 185 1.62 16.55 2.97
C TYR A 185 0.41 15.67 2.77
N VAL A 186 0.64 14.38 2.59
CA VAL A 186 -0.43 13.38 2.60
C VAL A 186 -0.86 13.14 4.05
N ASN A 187 -2.17 12.92 4.25
CA ASN A 187 -2.70 12.61 5.58
C ASN A 187 -2.21 11.26 6.11
N ASN A 188 -2.17 10.23 5.25
CA ASN A 188 -1.71 8.89 5.60
C ASN A 188 -1.49 8.02 4.34
N SER A 189 -1.01 6.78 4.52
CA SER A 189 -0.71 5.79 3.46
C SER A 189 -1.71 4.62 3.43
N TYR A 190 -2.98 4.90 3.60
CA TYR A 190 -4.02 3.88 3.76
C TYR A 190 -4.24 2.98 2.54
N THR A 191 -4.58 1.73 2.81
CA THR A 191 -5.22 0.81 1.86
C THR A 191 -6.70 0.58 2.24
N ALA A 192 -7.52 0.09 1.32
CA ALA A 192 -8.95 -0.10 1.53
C ALA A 192 -9.25 -1.43 2.26
N ILE A 193 -8.72 -1.56 3.48
CA ILE A 193 -8.93 -2.71 4.35
C ILE A 193 -9.01 -2.25 5.82
N ILE A 194 -9.52 -3.10 6.70
CA ILE A 194 -9.61 -2.83 8.13
C ILE A 194 -8.24 -2.44 8.73
N SER A 195 -8.23 -1.48 9.65
CA SER A 195 -7.02 -0.90 10.25
C SER A 195 -6.15 -1.90 11.04
N THR A 196 -6.75 -2.99 11.51
CA THR A 196 -6.04 -4.07 12.23
C THR A 196 -5.35 -5.09 11.33
N SER A 197 -5.49 -4.96 10.01
CA SER A 197 -4.84 -5.84 9.05
C SER A 197 -3.35 -5.50 8.88
N ASP A 198 -2.50 -6.51 8.73
CA ASP A 198 -1.09 -6.36 8.37
C ASP A 198 -0.89 -5.60 7.06
N TYR A 199 -1.89 -5.62 6.18
CA TYR A 199 -1.92 -4.96 4.89
C TYR A 199 -2.57 -3.57 4.92
N SER A 200 -2.76 -2.98 6.09
CA SER A 200 -3.52 -1.73 6.27
C SER A 200 -2.84 -0.48 5.73
N PHE A 201 -1.55 -0.56 5.36
CA PHE A 201 -0.77 0.56 4.84
C PHE A 201 0.05 0.17 3.61
N ILE A 202 0.34 1.15 2.75
CA ILE A 202 1.08 0.93 1.50
C ILE A 202 2.47 0.35 1.77
N GLU A 203 3.22 0.91 2.73
CA GLU A 203 4.55 0.44 3.10
C GLU A 203 4.54 -0.99 3.63
N ASN A 204 3.54 -1.37 4.41
CA ASN A 204 3.41 -2.75 4.90
C ASN A 204 3.25 -3.74 3.73
N ASN A 205 2.37 -3.41 2.77
CA ASN A 205 2.21 -4.21 1.55
C ASN A 205 3.54 -4.35 0.79
N ARG A 206 4.28 -3.26 0.62
CA ARG A 206 5.56 -3.25 -0.09
C ARG A 206 6.60 -4.11 0.62
N THR A 207 6.66 -4.03 1.95
CA THR A 207 7.58 -4.81 2.79
C THR A 207 7.28 -6.30 2.69
N ILE A 208 6.03 -6.70 2.86
CA ILE A 208 5.60 -8.11 2.76
C ILE A 208 5.89 -8.64 1.35
N ASP A 209 5.55 -7.91 0.30
CA ASP A 209 5.76 -8.34 -1.08
C ASP A 209 7.26 -8.45 -1.43
N LYS A 210 8.11 -7.57 -0.90
CA LYS A 210 9.57 -7.67 -1.05
C LYS A 210 10.10 -8.93 -0.35
N ALA A 211 9.64 -9.20 0.86
CA ALA A 211 10.01 -10.40 1.60
C ALA A 211 9.59 -11.68 0.86
N ILE A 212 8.33 -11.75 0.37
CA ILE A 212 7.82 -12.89 -0.40
C ILE A 212 8.70 -13.14 -1.63
N ARG A 213 9.00 -12.11 -2.42
CA ARG A 213 9.87 -12.25 -3.61
C ARG A 213 11.28 -12.68 -3.24
N GLY A 214 11.83 -12.12 -2.16
CA GLY A 214 13.17 -12.44 -1.69
C GLY A 214 13.28 -13.89 -1.25
N VAL A 215 12.38 -14.35 -0.39
CA VAL A 215 12.34 -15.75 0.08
C VAL A 215 12.11 -16.70 -1.07
N TYR A 216 11.12 -16.41 -1.94
CA TYR A 216 10.82 -17.25 -3.11
C TYR A 216 12.06 -17.42 -4.00
N SER A 217 12.75 -16.33 -4.35
CA SER A 217 13.92 -16.39 -5.22
C SER A 217 15.10 -17.13 -4.61
N SER A 218 15.24 -17.10 -3.28
CA SER A 218 16.33 -17.80 -2.55
C SER A 218 16.05 -19.30 -2.41
N VAL A 219 14.79 -19.68 -2.23
CA VAL A 219 14.41 -21.08 -2.01
C VAL A 219 14.21 -21.83 -3.34
N LEU A 220 13.82 -21.13 -4.41
CA LEU A 220 13.53 -21.72 -5.72
C LEU A 220 14.61 -22.67 -6.27
N PRO A 221 15.94 -22.37 -6.14
CA PRO A 221 16.99 -23.30 -6.61
C PRO A 221 17.00 -24.65 -5.89
N ALA A 222 16.43 -24.72 -4.69
CA ALA A 222 16.32 -25.96 -3.90
C ALA A 222 15.07 -26.77 -4.23
N LEU A 223 14.19 -26.30 -5.13
CA LEU A 223 13.01 -27.03 -5.54
C LEU A 223 13.41 -28.36 -6.22
N GLY A 224 12.83 -29.47 -5.74
CA GLY A 224 13.13 -30.81 -6.24
C GLY A 224 14.45 -31.40 -5.71
N SER A 225 15.14 -30.73 -4.78
CA SER A 225 16.31 -31.29 -4.10
C SER A 225 15.93 -32.45 -3.18
N PRO A 226 16.82 -33.45 -2.98
CA PRO A 226 16.56 -34.55 -2.06
C PRO A 226 16.53 -34.02 -0.61
N LEU A 227 15.57 -34.46 0.17
CA LEU A 227 15.46 -34.16 1.61
C LEU A 227 15.90 -35.37 2.43
N VAL A 228 16.80 -35.12 3.38
CA VAL A 228 17.22 -36.16 4.32
C VAL A 228 16.24 -36.19 5.50
N LEU A 229 15.66 -37.35 5.77
CA LEU A 229 14.72 -37.58 6.85
C LEU A 229 15.32 -38.47 7.93
N ASN A 230 14.80 -38.34 9.14
CA ASN A 230 15.08 -39.26 10.24
C ASN A 230 14.37 -40.61 10.01
N ALA A 231 14.75 -41.62 10.79
CA ALA A 231 14.14 -42.96 10.69
C ALA A 231 12.63 -43.00 11.00
N ASP A 232 12.12 -42.01 11.72
CA ASP A 232 10.71 -41.80 12.05
C ASP A 232 9.93 -40.99 11.01
N GLY A 233 10.60 -40.61 9.90
CA GLY A 233 9.99 -39.83 8.81
C GLY A 233 9.99 -38.31 9.02
N THR A 234 10.50 -37.81 10.14
CA THR A 234 10.61 -36.37 10.39
C THR A 234 11.79 -35.76 9.63
N LEU A 235 11.77 -34.43 9.43
CA LEU A 235 12.88 -33.70 8.84
C LEU A 235 14.10 -33.71 9.77
N THR A 236 15.30 -33.92 9.21
CA THR A 236 16.53 -33.78 9.98
C THR A 236 16.84 -32.32 10.28
N ASP A 237 17.53 -32.04 11.40
CA ASP A 237 17.98 -30.70 11.76
C ASP A 237 18.85 -30.06 10.65
N THR A 238 19.64 -30.88 9.93
CA THR A 238 20.45 -30.41 8.79
C THR A 238 19.57 -29.93 7.65
N THR A 239 18.49 -30.65 7.32
CA THR A 239 17.54 -30.22 6.29
C THR A 239 16.83 -28.94 6.69
N ILE A 240 16.38 -28.84 7.93
CA ILE A 240 15.74 -27.63 8.49
C ILE A 240 16.71 -26.46 8.42
N ALA A 241 17.94 -26.60 8.91
CA ALA A 241 18.95 -25.54 8.91
C ALA A 241 19.29 -25.07 7.48
N TYR A 242 19.35 -25.97 6.52
CA TYR A 242 19.59 -25.64 5.11
C TYR A 242 18.50 -24.72 4.53
N PHE A 243 17.23 -25.11 4.65
CA PHE A 243 16.11 -24.30 4.12
C PHE A 243 15.91 -23.01 4.91
N THR A 244 16.13 -23.02 6.22
CA THR A 244 16.13 -21.82 7.06
C THR A 244 17.18 -20.83 6.55
N SER A 245 18.42 -21.29 6.33
CA SER A 245 19.49 -20.41 5.85
C SER A 245 19.20 -19.80 4.47
N LEU A 246 18.56 -20.55 3.57
CA LEU A 246 18.12 -20.01 2.27
C LEU A 246 17.07 -18.92 2.42
N ALA A 247 16.05 -19.15 3.25
CA ALA A 247 14.98 -18.18 3.48
C ALA A 247 15.49 -16.89 4.15
N GLU A 248 16.47 -16.99 5.05
CA GLU A 248 17.03 -15.87 5.81
C GLU A 248 17.90 -14.92 4.98
N VAL A 249 18.47 -15.34 3.86
CA VAL A 249 19.41 -14.52 3.05
C VAL A 249 18.85 -13.14 2.75
N ASN A 250 17.67 -13.09 2.12
CA ASN A 250 17.05 -11.82 1.73
C ASN A 250 16.44 -11.06 2.92
N LEU A 251 15.91 -11.79 3.91
CA LEU A 251 15.33 -11.18 5.12
C LEU A 251 16.41 -10.48 5.96
N THR A 252 17.57 -11.10 6.11
CA THR A 252 18.74 -10.48 6.77
C THR A 252 19.17 -9.20 6.06
N GLN A 253 19.16 -9.18 4.72
CA GLN A 253 19.46 -7.97 3.98
C GLN A 253 18.40 -6.88 4.22
N MET A 254 17.10 -7.22 4.25
CA MET A 254 16.05 -6.26 4.55
C MET A 254 16.18 -5.65 5.96
N VAL A 255 16.64 -6.42 6.95
CA VAL A 255 16.94 -5.88 8.28
C VAL A 255 18.14 -4.91 8.25
N ARG A 256 19.19 -5.24 7.50
CA ARG A 256 20.36 -4.36 7.33
C ARG A 256 20.01 -3.05 6.60
N ASP A 257 19.08 -3.12 5.65
CA ASP A 257 18.59 -1.97 4.88
C ASP A 257 17.53 -1.15 5.66
N VAL A 258 17.24 -1.51 6.92
CA VAL A 258 16.22 -0.88 7.76
C VAL A 258 14.82 -0.93 7.12
N GLU A 259 14.49 -2.02 6.48
CA GLU A 259 13.17 -2.29 5.89
C GLU A 259 12.32 -3.23 6.78
N LEU A 260 12.97 -3.97 7.67
CA LEU A 260 12.36 -4.79 8.72
C LEU A 260 13.06 -4.53 10.06
N SER A 261 12.32 -4.60 11.15
CA SER A 261 12.88 -4.59 12.49
C SER A 261 13.47 -5.95 12.87
N ALA A 262 12.75 -7.03 12.53
CA ALA A 262 13.19 -8.41 12.77
C ALA A 262 12.35 -9.38 11.92
N PHE A 263 12.78 -10.62 11.86
CA PHE A 263 12.03 -11.73 11.27
C PHE A 263 12.31 -13.03 12.01
N GLN A 264 11.45 -14.02 11.77
CA GLN A 264 11.66 -15.41 12.22
C GLN A 264 11.26 -16.37 11.10
N VAL A 265 12.06 -17.40 10.86
CA VAL A 265 11.77 -18.49 9.93
C VAL A 265 11.47 -19.73 10.73
N LEU A 266 10.33 -20.36 10.46
CA LEU A 266 9.83 -21.53 11.18
C LEU A 266 9.58 -22.66 10.19
N ILE A 267 10.23 -23.82 10.45
CA ILE A 267 10.01 -25.06 9.68
C ILE A 267 9.70 -26.15 10.70
N SER A 268 8.47 -26.67 10.65
CA SER A 268 8.10 -27.79 11.53
C SER A 268 8.86 -29.05 11.13
N PRO A 269 9.51 -29.74 12.06
CA PRO A 269 10.18 -31.01 11.77
C PRO A 269 9.23 -32.15 11.45
N THR A 270 7.96 -32.07 11.88
CA THR A 270 6.95 -33.14 11.77
C THR A 270 6.12 -33.08 10.51
N GLN A 271 6.55 -32.34 9.48
CA GLN A 271 5.86 -32.28 8.18
C GLN A 271 5.98 -33.63 7.45
N ASP A 272 4.87 -34.12 6.93
CA ASP A 272 4.84 -35.34 6.12
C ASP A 272 5.18 -35.04 4.64
N VAL A 273 6.45 -34.80 4.40
CA VAL A 273 6.94 -34.47 3.05
C VAL A 273 6.89 -35.69 2.12
N LEU A 274 6.98 -36.91 2.65
CA LEU A 274 6.92 -38.14 1.83
C LEU A 274 5.57 -38.36 1.17
N SER A 275 4.48 -38.04 1.89
CA SER A 275 3.13 -38.23 1.35
C SER A 275 2.69 -37.02 0.51
N THR A 276 3.05 -35.81 0.92
CA THR A 276 2.56 -34.57 0.29
C THR A 276 3.47 -34.08 -0.83
N GLY A 277 4.76 -34.37 -0.77
CA GLY A 277 5.77 -33.76 -1.64
C GLY A 277 5.99 -32.27 -1.39
N GLU A 278 5.45 -31.71 -0.28
CA GLU A 278 5.49 -30.28 0.06
C GLU A 278 6.33 -30.02 1.31
N LEU A 279 7.16 -28.99 1.24
CA LEU A 279 7.87 -28.42 2.38
C LEU A 279 7.30 -27.02 2.67
N THR A 280 6.69 -26.85 3.84
CA THR A 280 6.14 -25.56 4.28
C THR A 280 7.18 -24.80 5.09
N ILE A 281 7.47 -23.57 4.68
CA ILE A 281 8.32 -22.62 5.40
C ILE A 281 7.42 -21.46 5.84
N ALA A 282 7.26 -21.29 7.15
CA ALA A 282 6.56 -20.13 7.71
C ALA A 282 7.57 -19.01 7.98
N VAL A 283 7.20 -17.78 7.67
CA VAL A 283 8.02 -16.60 7.91
C VAL A 283 7.17 -15.57 8.65
N GLU A 284 7.65 -15.15 9.81
CA GLU A 284 7.07 -14.08 10.60
C GLU A 284 7.93 -12.83 10.44
N LEU A 285 7.30 -11.70 10.19
CA LEU A 285 7.96 -10.43 9.91
C LEU A 285 7.52 -9.38 10.94
N LEU A 286 8.49 -8.69 11.54
CA LEU A 286 8.25 -7.51 12.35
C LEU A 286 8.59 -6.26 11.52
N PRO A 287 7.59 -5.47 11.07
CA PRO A 287 7.82 -4.30 10.25
C PRO A 287 8.51 -3.17 11.04
N ILE A 288 8.99 -2.16 10.32
CA ILE A 288 9.43 -0.90 10.93
C ILE A 288 8.20 -0.17 11.47
N GLY A 289 8.28 0.29 12.71
CA GLY A 289 7.21 1.09 13.32
C GLY A 289 7.16 2.51 12.75
N VAL A 290 5.94 3.00 12.45
CA VAL A 290 5.69 4.38 12.01
C VAL A 290 4.96 5.13 13.11
N ALA A 291 5.51 6.25 13.57
CA ALA A 291 4.89 7.12 14.57
C ALA A 291 3.83 8.03 13.91
N ARG A 292 2.61 7.51 13.71
CA ARG A 292 1.50 8.23 13.06
C ARG A 292 0.85 9.28 13.94
N SER A 293 1.08 9.23 15.24
CA SER A 293 0.62 10.22 16.21
C SER A 293 1.69 10.43 17.28
N ILE A 294 1.98 11.67 17.58
CA ILE A 294 2.92 12.05 18.64
C ILE A 294 2.14 12.89 19.67
N VAL A 295 1.99 12.35 20.86
CA VAL A 295 1.35 13.07 21.99
C VAL A 295 2.43 13.62 22.89
N VAL A 296 2.44 14.95 23.06
CA VAL A 296 3.38 15.64 23.95
C VAL A 296 2.61 16.17 25.16
N ASN A 297 2.94 15.66 26.34
CA ASN A 297 2.39 16.12 27.61
C ASN A 297 3.35 17.14 28.23
N ILE A 298 2.90 18.38 28.41
CA ILE A 298 3.70 19.46 28.99
C ILE A 298 2.99 19.93 30.27
N GLY A 299 3.76 20.02 31.36
CA GLY A 299 3.28 20.53 32.64
C GLY A 299 4.36 21.31 33.39
N PHE A 300 3.92 22.20 34.27
CA PHE A 300 4.82 22.85 35.20
C PHE A 300 5.03 21.98 36.44
N VAL A 301 6.28 21.88 36.89
CA VAL A 301 6.66 21.20 38.12
C VAL A 301 7.32 22.19 39.07
N THR A 302 7.20 21.95 40.36
CA THR A 302 7.82 22.82 41.39
C THR A 302 9.33 22.58 41.56
N ALA A 303 9.80 21.41 41.08
CA ALA A 303 11.21 21.05 41.02
C ALA A 303 11.47 20.05 39.92
N LEU A 304 12.63 20.06 39.29
CA LEU A 304 13.10 19.03 38.37
C LEU A 304 13.81 17.94 39.18
N SER A 305 13.53 16.67 38.88
CA SER A 305 14.15 15.47 39.48
C SER A 305 15.48 15.15 38.84
#